data_af9835b5646ce161f1641876bdd0c526
#
_entry.id   af9835b5646ce161f1641876bdd0c526
#
_cell.length_a   1.000
_cell.length_b   1.000
_cell.length_c   1.000
_cell.angle_alpha   90.00
_cell.angle_beta   90.00
_cell.angle_gamma   90.00
#
_symmetry.space_group_name_H-M   'P 1'
#
loop_
_entity.id
_entity.type
_entity.pdbx_description
1 polymer ?
#
loop_
_entity_poly.entity_id
_entity_poly.type
_entity_poly.pdbx_seq_one_letter_code
_entity_poly.pdbx_strand_id
1 'polypeptide(L)'
;MAESFAARFAAARARFGPLVWGLDPSGALMGAWGFGDCADGLDRFADIVLEAAAGTVGLVKPQSAFYERHGWRGIRTLQRLLAGARDAGLLTILDVKRGDVGSTNDAYAEAFLGAGAPLEADAVTVHPYLGLAAMGSFVSRADQAGACLLVVTRSSNPEGRAVQAARDDRGRSVEEALLAEIGALNAALAPGGIGPVGAVVGPSPREPPLDLAAAHALFLAPGVGAQGATSADVARTFAACPGRVMPSASRSLLSPGPDIGALRDAAAELGAEFRAALG
;
A
#
# COMPACT_ATOMS: atom_id res chain seq x y z
N MET A 1 3.40 19.99 13.48
CA MET A 1 2.80 19.11 12.48
C MET A 1 3.41 17.73 12.64
N ALA A 2 2.66 16.68 12.43
CA ALA A 2 3.21 15.32 12.44
C ALA A 2 4.23 15.16 11.29
N GLU A 3 5.23 14.31 11.47
CA GLU A 3 6.18 13.98 10.42
C GLU A 3 5.43 13.29 9.26
N SER A 4 5.69 13.72 8.02
CA SER A 4 4.98 13.21 6.85
C SER A 4 5.27 11.72 6.60
N PHE A 5 4.31 10.99 6.05
CA PHE A 5 4.54 9.60 5.63
C PHE A 5 5.74 9.48 4.66
N ALA A 6 5.93 10.46 3.78
CA ALA A 6 7.07 10.47 2.86
C ALA A 6 8.42 10.53 3.59
N ALA A 7 8.54 11.34 4.64
CA ALA A 7 9.76 11.41 5.43
C ALA A 7 9.99 10.12 6.24
N ARG A 8 8.94 9.59 6.88
CA ARG A 8 8.99 8.32 7.61
C ARG A 8 9.31 7.14 6.68
N PHE A 9 8.75 7.12 5.48
CA PHE A 9 9.09 6.12 4.46
C PHE A 9 10.56 6.24 4.04
N ALA A 10 11.08 7.43 3.81
CA ALA A 10 12.48 7.63 3.43
C ALA A 10 13.42 7.07 4.52
N ALA A 11 13.12 7.32 5.79
CA ALA A 11 13.87 6.77 6.92
C ALA A 11 13.78 5.23 7.00
N ALA A 12 12.58 4.68 6.87
CA ALA A 12 12.35 3.23 6.85
C ALA A 12 13.06 2.56 5.66
N ARG A 13 12.98 3.17 4.46
CA ARG A 13 13.68 2.69 3.25
C ARG A 13 15.20 2.68 3.42
N ALA A 14 15.77 3.71 4.00
CA ALA A 14 17.21 3.78 4.25
C ALA A 14 17.69 2.64 5.15
N ARG A 15 16.88 2.23 6.12
CA ARG A 15 17.22 1.17 7.08
C ARG A 15 16.90 -0.24 6.55
N PHE A 16 15.70 -0.45 6.00
CA PHE A 16 15.15 -1.77 5.69
C PHE A 16 15.00 -2.03 4.17
N GLY A 17 15.18 -1.02 3.31
CA GLY A 17 14.85 -1.10 1.90
C GLY A 17 13.38 -0.77 1.62
N PRO A 18 12.96 -0.78 0.33
CA PRO A 18 11.65 -0.29 -0.09
C PRO A 18 10.52 -1.33 -0.01
N LEU A 19 10.83 -2.60 0.34
CA LEU A 19 9.88 -3.71 0.30
C LEU A 19 8.72 -3.50 1.27
N VAL A 20 7.50 -3.69 0.77
CA VAL A 20 6.27 -3.75 1.57
C VAL A 20 5.81 -5.20 1.68
N TRP A 21 5.71 -5.69 2.91
CA TRP A 21 5.25 -7.05 3.16
C TRP A 21 3.72 -7.10 3.22
N GLY A 22 3.08 -7.75 2.23
CA GLY A 22 1.64 -7.99 2.21
C GLY A 22 1.22 -9.07 3.20
N LEU A 23 0.29 -8.75 4.08
CA LEU A 23 -0.23 -9.64 5.12
C LEU A 23 -1.64 -10.11 4.75
N ASP A 24 -1.70 -11.11 3.86
CA ASP A 24 -2.91 -11.53 3.15
C ASP A 24 -3.29 -12.98 3.54
N PRO A 25 -3.97 -13.22 4.69
CA PRO A 25 -4.31 -14.55 5.18
C PRO A 25 -5.47 -15.18 4.39
N SER A 26 -5.19 -15.63 3.17
CA SER A 26 -6.18 -16.39 2.39
C SER A 26 -6.46 -17.76 3.02
N GLY A 27 -7.65 -18.33 2.80
CA GLY A 27 -7.99 -19.67 3.31
C GLY A 27 -7.00 -20.74 2.87
N ALA A 28 -6.47 -20.66 1.65
CA ALA A 28 -5.45 -21.57 1.16
C ALA A 28 -4.12 -21.43 1.94
N LEU A 29 -3.69 -20.20 2.25
CA LEU A 29 -2.51 -19.95 3.06
C LEU A 29 -2.70 -20.44 4.49
N MET A 30 -3.84 -20.13 5.10
CA MET A 30 -4.17 -20.60 6.46
C MET A 30 -4.12 -22.12 6.56
N GLY A 31 -4.71 -22.82 5.58
CA GLY A 31 -4.64 -24.28 5.48
C GLY A 31 -3.21 -24.80 5.30
N ALA A 32 -2.38 -24.16 4.47
CA ALA A 32 -0.98 -24.53 4.28
C ALA A 32 -0.14 -24.35 5.56
N TRP A 33 -0.49 -23.37 6.40
CA TRP A 33 0.15 -23.16 7.70
C TRP A 33 -0.39 -24.07 8.81
N GLY A 34 -1.37 -24.94 8.50
CA GLY A 34 -2.02 -25.81 9.48
C GLY A 34 -2.96 -25.05 10.44
N PHE A 35 -3.45 -23.87 10.02
CA PHE A 35 -4.38 -23.08 10.80
C PHE A 35 -5.81 -23.26 10.28
N GLY A 36 -6.78 -23.25 11.20
CA GLY A 36 -8.18 -23.13 10.81
C GLY A 36 -8.45 -21.78 10.15
N ASP A 37 -9.27 -21.78 9.10
CA ASP A 37 -9.73 -20.55 8.45
C ASP A 37 -10.85 -19.90 9.28
N CYS A 38 -10.49 -19.40 10.45
CA CYS A 38 -11.36 -18.82 11.46
C CYS A 38 -10.64 -17.70 12.23
N ALA A 39 -11.36 -16.99 13.09
CA ALA A 39 -10.82 -15.87 13.85
C ALA A 39 -9.59 -16.24 14.71
N ASP A 40 -9.60 -17.41 15.35
CA ASP A 40 -8.48 -17.85 16.19
C ASP A 40 -7.22 -18.16 15.34
N GLY A 41 -7.42 -18.77 14.16
CA GLY A 41 -6.33 -18.94 13.20
C GLY A 41 -5.78 -17.60 12.70
N LEU A 42 -6.66 -16.65 12.44
CA LEU A 42 -6.29 -15.30 12.02
C LEU A 42 -5.50 -14.56 13.11
N ASP A 43 -5.86 -14.72 14.38
CA ASP A 43 -5.10 -14.15 15.49
C ASP A 43 -3.68 -14.76 15.56
N ARG A 44 -3.53 -16.07 15.40
CA ARG A 44 -2.21 -16.73 15.34
C ARG A 44 -1.37 -16.26 14.14
N PHE A 45 -2.01 -16.13 12.97
CA PHE A 45 -1.36 -15.57 11.78
C PHE A 45 -0.80 -14.17 12.08
N ALA A 46 -1.62 -13.30 12.67
CA ALA A 46 -1.24 -11.93 12.98
C ALA A 46 -0.02 -11.87 13.93
N ASP A 47 0.03 -12.70 14.95
CA ASP A 47 1.14 -12.75 15.89
C ASP A 47 2.44 -13.17 15.22
N ILE A 48 2.42 -14.23 14.39
CA ILE A 48 3.59 -14.74 13.67
C ILE A 48 4.13 -13.71 12.67
N VAL A 49 3.24 -13.10 11.85
CA VAL A 49 3.71 -12.15 10.83
C VAL A 49 4.23 -10.86 11.45
N LEU A 50 3.68 -10.41 12.57
CA LEU A 50 4.22 -9.27 13.31
C LEU A 50 5.61 -9.56 13.85
N GLU A 51 5.80 -10.71 14.48
CA GLU A 51 7.11 -11.12 15.00
C GLU A 51 8.13 -11.28 13.88
N ALA A 52 7.73 -11.85 12.74
CA ALA A 52 8.61 -12.01 11.59
C ALA A 52 8.97 -10.66 10.94
N ALA A 53 8.02 -9.73 10.81
CA ALA A 53 8.22 -8.44 10.16
C ALA A 53 9.06 -7.46 11.00
N ALA A 54 8.93 -7.53 12.33
CA ALA A 54 9.65 -6.65 13.25
C ALA A 54 11.17 -6.77 13.07
N GLY A 55 11.83 -5.65 12.73
CA GLY A 55 13.27 -5.60 12.48
C GLY A 55 13.73 -6.17 11.13
N THR A 56 12.82 -6.72 10.32
CA THR A 56 13.12 -7.32 9.01
C THR A 56 12.74 -6.40 7.85
N VAL A 57 11.57 -5.79 7.92
CA VAL A 57 11.07 -4.80 6.93
C VAL A 57 10.69 -3.50 7.60
N GLY A 58 10.53 -2.43 6.82
CA GLY A 58 10.05 -1.14 7.33
C GLY A 58 8.53 -0.94 7.17
N LEU A 59 7.89 -1.73 6.29
CA LEU A 59 6.49 -1.54 5.93
C LEU A 59 5.72 -2.86 5.84
N VAL A 60 4.48 -2.85 6.33
CA VAL A 60 3.52 -3.95 6.17
C VAL A 60 2.22 -3.46 5.55
N LYS A 61 1.54 -4.34 4.81
CA LYS A 61 0.29 -4.02 4.12
C LYS A 61 -0.75 -5.12 4.33
N PRO A 62 -1.58 -5.06 5.37
CA PRO A 62 -2.73 -5.95 5.48
C PRO A 62 -3.79 -5.60 4.43
N GLN A 63 -4.29 -6.65 3.74
CA GLN A 63 -5.44 -6.55 2.84
C GLN A 63 -6.71 -6.76 3.64
N SER A 64 -7.49 -5.71 3.85
CA SER A 64 -8.65 -5.67 4.74
C SER A 64 -9.67 -6.77 4.46
N ALA A 65 -9.92 -7.11 3.21
CA ALA A 65 -10.90 -8.11 2.79
C ALA A 65 -10.67 -9.49 3.44
N PHE A 66 -9.41 -9.90 3.67
CA PHE A 66 -9.11 -11.18 4.34
C PHE A 66 -9.46 -11.18 5.82
N TYR A 67 -9.58 -10.03 6.43
CA TYR A 67 -10.00 -9.85 7.82
C TYR A 67 -11.51 -9.61 7.89
N GLU A 68 -12.06 -8.76 7.02
CA GLU A 68 -13.48 -8.43 6.94
C GLU A 68 -14.38 -9.67 6.78
N ARG A 69 -13.95 -10.67 6.03
CA ARG A 69 -14.70 -11.92 5.81
C ARG A 69 -14.94 -12.73 7.08
N HIS A 70 -14.21 -12.46 8.17
CA HIS A 70 -14.42 -13.06 9.49
C HIS A 70 -15.30 -12.19 10.41
N GLY A 71 -15.97 -11.17 9.86
CA GLY A 71 -16.85 -10.27 10.59
C GLY A 71 -16.12 -9.45 11.65
N TRP A 72 -16.80 -9.09 12.72
CA TRP A 72 -16.24 -8.23 13.77
C TRP A 72 -14.97 -8.81 14.43
N ARG A 73 -14.87 -10.13 14.51
CA ARG A 73 -13.67 -10.78 15.08
C ARG A 73 -12.45 -10.55 14.20
N GLY A 74 -12.59 -10.66 12.87
CA GLY A 74 -11.51 -10.37 11.95
C GLY A 74 -11.13 -8.88 11.96
N ILE A 75 -12.09 -7.98 12.10
CA ILE A 75 -11.81 -6.54 12.27
C ILE A 75 -11.06 -6.28 13.57
N ARG A 76 -11.41 -6.97 14.67
CA ARG A 76 -10.64 -6.88 15.93
C ARG A 76 -9.20 -7.35 15.74
N THR A 77 -8.98 -8.46 15.02
CA THR A 77 -7.61 -8.93 14.71
C THR A 77 -6.85 -7.91 13.86
N LEU A 78 -7.50 -7.32 12.85
CA LEU A 78 -6.89 -6.26 12.03
C LEU A 78 -6.50 -5.04 12.87
N GLN A 79 -7.37 -4.59 13.78
CA GLN A 79 -7.09 -3.48 14.69
C GLN A 79 -5.87 -3.79 15.58
N ARG A 80 -5.81 -5.00 16.16
CA ARG A 80 -4.68 -5.46 16.96
C ARG A 80 -3.38 -5.54 16.14
N LEU A 81 -3.47 -6.02 14.90
CA LEU A 81 -2.34 -6.11 13.96
C LEU A 81 -1.76 -4.72 13.64
N LEU A 82 -2.62 -3.74 13.34
CA LEU A 82 -2.19 -2.35 13.06
C LEU A 82 -1.53 -1.71 14.30
N ALA A 83 -2.11 -1.90 15.48
CA ALA A 83 -1.53 -1.41 16.72
C ALA A 83 -0.16 -2.07 17.01
N GLY A 84 -0.07 -3.39 16.90
CA GLY A 84 1.19 -4.11 17.10
C GLY A 84 2.26 -3.74 16.07
N ALA A 85 1.89 -3.49 14.82
CA ALA A 85 2.82 -3.01 13.79
C ALA A 85 3.41 -1.63 14.16
N ARG A 86 2.56 -0.70 14.61
CA ARG A 86 2.98 0.62 15.09
C ARG A 86 3.91 0.50 16.30
N ASP A 87 3.58 -0.33 17.28
CA ASP A 87 4.39 -0.55 18.48
C ASP A 87 5.75 -1.18 18.14
N ALA A 88 5.81 -2.00 17.06
CA ALA A 88 7.05 -2.54 16.51
C ALA A 88 7.84 -1.56 15.63
N GLY A 89 7.36 -0.34 15.43
CA GLY A 89 7.99 0.67 14.57
C GLY A 89 7.86 0.42 13.07
N LEU A 90 6.88 -0.38 12.65
CA LEU A 90 6.56 -0.63 11.25
C LEU A 90 5.58 0.43 10.74
N LEU A 91 5.78 0.91 9.51
CA LEU A 91 4.77 1.69 8.81
C LEU A 91 3.70 0.75 8.22
N THR A 92 2.46 1.20 8.31
CA THR A 92 1.29 0.41 7.89
C THR A 92 0.61 1.01 6.67
N ILE A 93 0.33 0.19 5.67
CA ILE A 93 -0.52 0.54 4.53
C ILE A 93 -1.78 -0.31 4.64
N LEU A 94 -2.91 0.26 5.03
CA LEU A 94 -4.17 -0.48 5.11
C LEU A 94 -4.84 -0.51 3.72
N ASP A 95 -4.86 -1.70 3.12
CA ASP A 95 -5.39 -1.89 1.77
C ASP A 95 -6.90 -2.14 1.81
N VAL A 96 -7.68 -1.06 1.83
CA VAL A 96 -9.15 -1.07 1.96
C VAL A 96 -9.89 -0.71 0.68
N LYS A 97 -9.23 0.02 -0.23
CA LYS A 97 -9.81 0.50 -1.50
C LYS A 97 -11.22 1.09 -1.33
N ARG A 98 -11.39 1.99 -0.35
CA ARG A 98 -12.66 2.70 -0.14
C ARG A 98 -12.78 3.89 -1.09
N GLY A 99 -14.00 4.36 -1.28
CA GLY A 99 -14.29 5.55 -2.08
C GLY A 99 -15.80 5.78 -2.12
N ASP A 100 -16.22 7.00 -1.75
CA ASP A 100 -17.59 7.45 -1.74
C ASP A 100 -17.61 8.99 -1.90
N VAL A 101 -18.70 9.64 -1.54
CA VAL A 101 -18.87 11.10 -1.57
C VAL A 101 -19.30 11.63 -0.20
N GLY A 102 -19.04 12.92 0.05
CA GLY A 102 -19.53 13.66 1.21
C GLY A 102 -19.20 12.99 2.55
N SER A 103 -20.17 12.97 3.46
CA SER A 103 -20.02 12.48 4.84
C SER A 103 -19.63 11.01 4.95
N THR A 104 -19.88 10.19 3.92
CA THR A 104 -19.40 8.80 3.90
C THR A 104 -17.87 8.74 3.80
N ASN A 105 -17.28 9.59 2.96
CA ASN A 105 -15.82 9.71 2.91
C ASN A 105 -15.23 10.27 4.22
N ASP A 106 -15.93 11.21 4.88
CA ASP A 106 -15.50 11.73 6.19
C ASP A 106 -15.43 10.59 7.21
N ALA A 107 -16.47 9.75 7.28
CA ALA A 107 -16.52 8.60 8.19
C ALA A 107 -15.42 7.57 7.88
N TYR A 108 -15.14 7.28 6.62
CA TYR A 108 -14.01 6.42 6.25
C TYR A 108 -12.65 7.03 6.64
N ALA A 109 -12.45 8.32 6.38
CA ALA A 109 -11.21 8.98 6.74
C ALA A 109 -10.99 8.97 8.27
N GLU A 110 -12.06 9.17 9.06
CA GLU A 110 -12.03 9.07 10.53
C GLU A 110 -11.73 7.66 11.02
N ALA A 111 -12.21 6.63 10.33
CA ALA A 111 -11.98 5.25 10.70
C ALA A 111 -10.51 4.81 10.53
N PHE A 112 -9.77 5.41 9.57
CA PHE A 112 -8.46 4.91 9.16
C PHE A 112 -7.29 5.86 9.45
N LEU A 113 -7.51 7.18 9.46
CA LEU A 113 -6.43 8.16 9.46
C LEU A 113 -6.43 9.03 10.72
N GLY A 114 -5.24 9.23 11.26
CA GLY A 114 -4.97 10.09 12.40
C GLY A 114 -4.98 9.35 13.74
N ALA A 115 -4.29 9.95 14.71
CA ALA A 115 -4.10 9.37 16.03
C ALA A 115 -5.44 9.05 16.71
N GLY A 116 -5.58 7.80 17.17
CA GLY A 116 -6.79 7.30 17.82
C GLY A 116 -7.88 6.84 16.87
N ALA A 117 -7.66 6.82 15.54
CA ALA A 117 -8.59 6.20 14.60
C ALA A 117 -8.75 4.69 14.93
N PRO A 118 -9.97 4.12 14.84
CA PRO A 118 -10.22 2.72 15.19
C PRO A 118 -9.33 1.73 14.43
N LEU A 119 -9.02 2.01 13.18
CA LEU A 119 -8.13 1.22 12.32
C LEU A 119 -6.97 2.10 11.84
N GLU A 120 -6.31 2.77 12.79
CA GLU A 120 -5.25 3.73 12.52
C GLU A 120 -4.14 3.14 11.67
N ALA A 121 -3.91 3.74 10.49
CA ALA A 121 -2.88 3.36 9.55
C ALA A 121 -2.11 4.59 9.05
N ASP A 122 -0.85 4.39 8.64
CA ASP A 122 0.01 5.43 8.09
C ASP A 122 -0.33 5.77 6.64
N ALA A 123 -0.89 4.82 5.91
CA ALA A 123 -1.43 5.03 4.58
C ALA A 123 -2.65 4.14 4.33
N VAL A 124 -3.55 4.59 3.45
CA VAL A 124 -4.73 3.82 3.02
C VAL A 124 -4.90 3.86 1.52
N THR A 125 -5.44 2.79 0.93
CA THR A 125 -5.77 2.76 -0.49
C THR A 125 -7.21 3.18 -0.72
N VAL A 126 -7.45 3.94 -1.81
CA VAL A 126 -8.78 4.41 -2.22
C VAL A 126 -9.03 4.21 -3.71
N HIS A 127 -10.30 4.03 -4.08
CA HIS A 127 -10.73 4.02 -5.47
C HIS A 127 -11.26 5.41 -5.88
N PRO A 128 -10.72 6.01 -6.97
CA PRO A 128 -11.13 7.34 -7.44
C PRO A 128 -12.29 7.30 -8.43
N TYR A 129 -13.09 6.24 -8.50
CA TYR A 129 -14.14 6.07 -9.51
C TYR A 129 -15.19 7.19 -9.50
N LEU A 130 -15.43 7.80 -8.33
CA LEU A 130 -16.32 8.94 -8.16
C LEU A 130 -15.63 10.31 -8.31
N GLY A 131 -14.40 10.31 -8.84
CA GLY A 131 -13.55 11.49 -8.99
C GLY A 131 -12.63 11.74 -7.79
N LEU A 132 -11.39 12.15 -8.06
CA LEU A 132 -10.42 12.43 -6.99
C LEU A 132 -10.86 13.61 -6.11
N ALA A 133 -11.56 14.59 -6.67
CA ALA A 133 -12.11 15.72 -5.92
C ALA A 133 -13.10 15.29 -4.82
N ALA A 134 -13.81 14.15 -4.99
CA ALA A 134 -14.67 13.59 -3.96
C ALA A 134 -13.90 13.06 -2.74
N MET A 135 -12.60 12.87 -2.83
CA MET A 135 -11.71 12.40 -1.76
C MET A 135 -11.17 13.54 -0.86
N GLY A 136 -11.73 14.75 -0.93
CA GLY A 136 -11.19 15.93 -0.24
C GLY A 136 -11.02 15.76 1.26
N SER A 137 -11.93 15.07 1.96
CA SER A 137 -11.82 14.77 3.39
C SER A 137 -10.68 13.80 3.70
N PHE A 138 -10.49 12.77 2.87
CA PHE A 138 -9.35 11.88 2.98
C PHE A 138 -8.02 12.62 2.80
N VAL A 139 -7.94 13.48 1.76
CA VAL A 139 -6.74 14.28 1.48
C VAL A 139 -6.40 15.19 2.65
N SER A 140 -7.41 15.95 3.13
CA SER A 140 -7.24 16.87 4.27
C SER A 140 -6.80 16.13 5.53
N ARG A 141 -7.42 14.99 5.83
CA ARG A 141 -7.09 14.23 7.02
C ARG A 141 -5.72 13.54 6.93
N ALA A 142 -5.35 13.04 5.74
CA ALA A 142 -4.01 12.48 5.50
C ALA A 142 -2.93 13.55 5.70
N ASP A 143 -3.11 14.74 5.16
CA ASP A 143 -2.18 15.86 5.33
C ASP A 143 -2.02 16.25 6.80
N GLN A 144 -3.12 16.44 7.53
CA GLN A 144 -3.12 16.79 8.95
C GLN A 144 -2.48 15.72 9.84
N ALA A 145 -2.70 14.45 9.53
CA ALA A 145 -2.17 13.31 10.27
C ALA A 145 -0.72 12.93 9.91
N GLY A 146 -0.13 13.55 8.87
CA GLY A 146 1.13 13.12 8.31
C GLY A 146 1.05 11.72 7.67
N ALA A 147 -0.15 11.31 7.24
CA ALA A 147 -0.44 10.03 6.60
C ALA A 147 -0.42 10.15 5.07
N CYS A 148 -0.69 9.04 4.35
CA CYS A 148 -0.72 9.02 2.89
C CYS A 148 -2.01 8.39 2.36
N LEU A 149 -2.60 9.02 1.34
CA LEU A 149 -3.73 8.50 0.58
C LEU A 149 -3.22 7.88 -0.72
N LEU A 150 -3.31 6.56 -0.88
CA LEU A 150 -2.84 5.83 -2.06
C LEU A 150 -4.00 5.59 -3.04
N VAL A 151 -4.05 6.38 -4.10
CA VAL A 151 -5.12 6.36 -5.10
C VAL A 151 -4.85 5.25 -6.12
N VAL A 152 -5.80 4.33 -6.32
CA VAL A 152 -5.70 3.30 -7.36
C VAL A 152 -5.75 3.95 -8.74
N THR A 153 -4.61 3.96 -9.42
CA THR A 153 -4.42 4.63 -10.70
C THR A 153 -4.24 3.64 -11.84
N ARG A 154 -3.27 2.74 -11.72
CA ARG A 154 -3.07 1.62 -12.65
C ARG A 154 -2.99 0.32 -11.86
N SER A 155 -3.99 -0.55 -12.02
CA SER A 155 -3.97 -1.89 -11.42
C SER A 155 -3.23 -2.88 -12.31
N SER A 156 -2.79 -4.01 -11.70
CA SER A 156 -2.04 -5.06 -12.41
C SER A 156 -2.91 -6.04 -13.19
N ASN A 157 -4.23 -6.04 -12.97
CA ASN A 157 -5.16 -6.95 -13.64
C ASN A 157 -5.59 -6.41 -15.01
N PRO A 158 -5.72 -7.27 -16.03
CA PRO A 158 -6.03 -6.85 -17.41
C PRO A 158 -7.42 -6.22 -17.56
N GLU A 159 -8.40 -6.62 -16.75
CA GLU A 159 -9.77 -6.11 -16.82
C GLU A 159 -9.85 -4.59 -16.50
N GLY A 160 -8.93 -4.10 -15.66
CA GLY A 160 -8.84 -2.69 -15.30
C GLY A 160 -8.55 -1.77 -16.48
N ARG A 161 -7.95 -2.30 -17.56
CA ARG A 161 -7.54 -1.49 -18.74
C ARG A 161 -8.70 -0.81 -19.45
N ALA A 162 -9.89 -1.45 -19.49
CA ALA A 162 -11.06 -0.87 -20.13
C ALA A 162 -11.45 0.50 -19.51
N VAL A 163 -11.22 0.68 -18.20
CA VAL A 163 -11.50 1.93 -17.49
C VAL A 163 -10.25 2.82 -17.46
N GLN A 164 -9.11 2.27 -17.07
CA GLN A 164 -7.90 3.05 -16.79
C GLN A 164 -7.27 3.66 -18.04
N ALA A 165 -7.39 2.96 -19.20
CA ALA A 165 -6.92 3.46 -20.50
C ALA A 165 -7.99 4.21 -21.30
N ALA A 166 -9.24 4.29 -20.81
CA ALA A 166 -10.26 5.13 -21.45
C ALA A 166 -9.77 6.58 -21.51
N ARG A 167 -10.12 7.30 -22.57
CA ARG A 167 -9.60 8.64 -22.81
C ARG A 167 -10.68 9.70 -22.59
N ASP A 168 -10.27 10.81 -21.99
CA ASP A 168 -11.09 12.02 -21.86
C ASP A 168 -11.17 12.79 -23.21
N ASP A 169 -11.94 13.86 -23.25
CA ASP A 169 -12.11 14.77 -24.40
C ASP A 169 -10.81 15.49 -24.81
N ARG A 170 -9.80 15.47 -23.95
CA ARG A 170 -8.44 16.02 -24.21
C ARG A 170 -7.47 14.93 -24.68
N GLY A 171 -7.95 13.71 -24.88
CA GLY A 171 -7.14 12.58 -25.31
C GLY A 171 -6.25 11.93 -24.25
N ARG A 172 -6.35 12.36 -22.98
CA ARG A 172 -5.59 11.76 -21.87
C ARG A 172 -6.30 10.51 -21.37
N SER A 173 -5.56 9.48 -21.02
CA SER A 173 -6.13 8.34 -20.32
C SER A 173 -6.59 8.72 -18.90
N VAL A 174 -7.52 7.96 -18.33
CA VAL A 174 -7.96 8.14 -16.94
C VAL A 174 -6.78 8.10 -15.97
N GLU A 175 -5.83 7.17 -16.18
CA GLU A 175 -4.64 7.06 -15.35
C GLU A 175 -3.71 8.29 -15.47
N GLU A 176 -3.55 8.87 -16.67
CA GLU A 176 -2.80 10.12 -16.88
C GLU A 176 -3.49 11.32 -16.23
N ALA A 177 -4.82 11.40 -16.36
CA ALA A 177 -5.61 12.46 -15.75
C ALA A 177 -5.51 12.42 -14.21
N LEU A 178 -5.63 11.23 -13.60
CA LEU A 178 -5.49 11.06 -12.15
C LEU A 178 -4.10 11.44 -11.65
N LEU A 179 -3.04 11.05 -12.35
CA LEU A 179 -1.67 11.45 -11.97
C LEU A 179 -1.46 12.95 -12.03
N ALA A 180 -2.03 13.62 -13.05
CA ALA A 180 -1.97 15.07 -13.16
C ALA A 180 -2.73 15.77 -12.02
N GLU A 181 -3.90 15.26 -11.62
CA GLU A 181 -4.65 15.77 -10.47
C GLU A 181 -3.90 15.55 -9.16
N ILE A 182 -3.31 14.37 -8.95
CA ILE A 182 -2.45 14.07 -7.79
C ILE A 182 -1.28 15.06 -7.74
N GLY A 183 -0.62 15.29 -8.88
CA GLY A 183 0.51 16.23 -8.96
C GLY A 183 0.10 17.65 -8.59
N ALA A 184 -1.04 18.11 -9.06
CA ALA A 184 -1.57 19.44 -8.72
C ALA A 184 -1.88 19.58 -7.22
N LEU A 185 -2.51 18.56 -6.61
CA LEU A 185 -2.78 18.54 -5.18
C LEU A 185 -1.49 18.55 -4.36
N ASN A 186 -0.54 17.69 -4.72
CA ASN A 186 0.74 17.59 -4.00
C ASN A 186 1.59 18.87 -4.13
N ALA A 187 1.58 19.51 -5.29
CA ALA A 187 2.27 20.79 -5.48
C ALA A 187 1.69 21.90 -4.58
N ALA A 188 0.38 21.86 -4.32
CA ALA A 188 -0.28 22.82 -3.42
C ALA A 188 -0.02 22.51 -1.94
N LEU A 189 -0.06 21.24 -1.55
CA LEU A 189 0.06 20.80 -0.14
C LEU A 189 1.51 20.70 0.34
N ALA A 190 2.43 20.35 -0.56
CA ALA A 190 3.85 20.16 -0.23
C ALA A 190 4.75 20.79 -1.31
N PRO A 191 4.83 22.13 -1.42
CA PRO A 191 5.60 22.81 -2.47
C PRO A 191 7.06 22.35 -2.49
N GLY A 192 7.51 21.81 -3.64
CA GLY A 192 8.87 21.29 -3.82
C GLY A 192 9.18 19.94 -3.16
N GLY A 193 8.21 19.34 -2.50
CA GLY A 193 8.33 18.05 -1.80
C GLY A 193 7.45 16.94 -2.37
N ILE A 194 7.32 15.86 -1.60
CA ILE A 194 6.39 14.75 -1.84
C ILE A 194 5.15 14.99 -0.98
N GLY A 195 3.99 15.10 -1.62
CA GLY A 195 2.73 15.37 -0.93
C GLY A 195 2.07 14.12 -0.31
N PRO A 196 0.94 14.33 0.40
CA PRO A 196 0.23 13.25 1.09
C PRO A 196 -0.60 12.36 0.17
N VAL A 197 -0.69 12.68 -1.14
CA VAL A 197 -1.48 11.88 -2.09
C VAL A 197 -0.52 11.05 -2.95
N GLY A 198 -0.48 9.76 -2.71
CA GLY A 198 0.27 8.79 -3.50
C GLY A 198 -0.61 8.07 -4.52
N ALA A 199 -0.02 7.16 -5.29
CA ALA A 199 -0.73 6.36 -6.27
C ALA A 199 -0.38 4.88 -6.17
N VAL A 200 -1.34 4.03 -6.51
CA VAL A 200 -1.11 2.60 -6.75
C VAL A 200 -0.88 2.42 -8.24
N VAL A 201 0.32 1.99 -8.61
CA VAL A 201 0.72 1.77 -10.01
C VAL A 201 1.35 0.39 -10.15
N GLY A 202 0.63 -0.53 -10.78
CA GLY A 202 1.16 -1.86 -11.11
C GLY A 202 2.29 -1.74 -12.13
N PRO A 203 3.46 -2.36 -11.88
CA PRO A 203 4.53 -2.39 -12.87
C PRO A 203 4.07 -3.24 -14.07
N SER A 204 3.95 -2.62 -15.22
CA SER A 204 3.50 -3.28 -16.45
C SER A 204 4.38 -2.87 -17.62
N PRO A 205 5.33 -3.72 -18.04
CA PRO A 205 6.26 -3.40 -19.12
C PRO A 205 5.60 -3.33 -20.50
N ARG A 206 4.38 -3.81 -20.62
CA ARG A 206 3.60 -3.82 -21.89
C ARG A 206 2.71 -2.59 -22.04
N GLU A 207 2.57 -1.79 -21.00
CA GLU A 207 1.70 -0.60 -20.98
C GLU A 207 2.51 0.65 -21.31
N PRO A 208 1.87 1.67 -21.89
CA PRO A 208 2.53 2.96 -22.12
C PRO A 208 3.12 3.52 -20.82
N PRO A 209 4.30 4.17 -20.88
CA PRO A 209 4.89 4.81 -19.72
C PRO A 209 4.00 5.95 -19.23
N LEU A 210 3.97 6.14 -17.90
CA LEU A 210 3.30 7.25 -17.24
C LEU A 210 4.34 8.26 -16.75
N ASP A 211 4.01 9.53 -16.75
CA ASP A 211 4.83 10.55 -16.10
C ASP A 211 4.64 10.52 -14.58
N LEU A 212 5.35 9.61 -13.94
CA LEU A 212 5.29 9.42 -12.49
C LEU A 212 6.04 10.51 -11.73
N ALA A 213 7.06 11.11 -12.33
CA ALA A 213 7.88 12.11 -11.67
C ALA A 213 7.09 13.38 -11.36
N ALA A 214 6.23 13.81 -12.30
CA ALA A 214 5.39 15.01 -12.17
C ALA A 214 4.29 14.89 -11.11
N ALA A 215 3.95 13.70 -10.65
CA ALA A 215 2.94 13.51 -9.62
C ALA A 215 3.40 13.94 -8.22
N HIS A 216 4.70 14.15 -7.98
CA HIS A 216 5.24 14.50 -6.66
C HIS A 216 4.73 13.57 -5.54
N ALA A 217 4.64 12.26 -5.83
CA ALA A 217 3.94 11.26 -5.06
C ALA A 217 4.84 10.08 -4.68
N LEU A 218 4.43 9.33 -3.64
CA LEU A 218 4.87 7.96 -3.40
C LEU A 218 4.02 6.98 -4.19
N PHE A 219 4.60 5.84 -4.56
CA PHE A 219 3.94 4.83 -5.38
C PHE A 219 3.93 3.47 -4.71
N LEU A 220 2.76 2.90 -4.49
CA LEU A 220 2.61 1.49 -4.15
C LEU A 220 2.61 0.68 -5.46
N ALA A 221 3.57 -0.24 -5.59
CA ALA A 221 3.72 -1.11 -6.76
C ALA A 221 3.33 -2.57 -6.39
N PRO A 222 2.04 -2.95 -6.55
CA PRO A 222 1.56 -4.29 -6.25
C PRO A 222 1.92 -5.30 -7.35
N GLY A 223 1.76 -6.61 -7.04
CA GLY A 223 1.83 -7.67 -8.04
C GLY A 223 3.21 -8.24 -8.28
N VAL A 224 4.18 -7.92 -7.43
CA VAL A 224 5.52 -8.48 -7.52
C VAL A 224 5.49 -9.98 -7.19
N GLY A 225 6.19 -10.77 -7.99
CA GLY A 225 6.28 -12.22 -7.87
C GLY A 225 4.99 -12.91 -8.29
N ALA A 226 4.01 -12.95 -7.43
CA ALA A 226 2.79 -13.75 -7.61
C ALA A 226 1.88 -13.36 -8.80
N GLN A 227 2.01 -12.15 -9.34
CA GLN A 227 1.32 -11.69 -10.55
C GLN A 227 2.29 -11.47 -11.73
N GLY A 228 3.52 -11.97 -11.60
CA GLY A 228 4.50 -12.04 -12.68
C GLY A 228 5.38 -10.81 -12.84
N ALA A 229 5.19 -9.73 -12.05
CA ALA A 229 6.10 -8.60 -12.10
C ALA A 229 7.42 -8.93 -11.38
N THR A 230 8.53 -8.54 -11.98
CA THR A 230 9.89 -8.72 -11.45
C THR A 230 10.42 -7.42 -10.86
N SER A 231 11.52 -7.50 -10.10
CA SER A 231 12.26 -6.32 -9.63
C SER A 231 12.73 -5.43 -10.78
N ALA A 232 13.14 -6.04 -11.91
CA ALA A 232 13.52 -5.33 -13.12
C ALA A 232 12.33 -4.57 -13.75
N ASP A 233 11.11 -5.13 -13.70
CA ASP A 233 9.91 -4.43 -14.18
C ASP A 233 9.59 -3.22 -13.30
N VAL A 234 9.74 -3.35 -11.99
CA VAL A 234 9.59 -2.23 -11.05
C VAL A 234 10.65 -1.15 -11.34
N ALA A 235 11.93 -1.52 -11.43
CA ALA A 235 13.00 -0.59 -11.70
C ALA A 235 12.79 0.18 -13.02
N ARG A 236 12.34 -0.49 -14.07
CA ARG A 236 12.03 0.13 -15.36
C ARG A 236 10.84 1.07 -15.28
N THR A 237 9.75 0.64 -14.64
CA THR A 237 8.53 1.45 -14.53
C THR A 237 8.76 2.73 -13.72
N PHE A 238 9.58 2.66 -12.67
CA PHE A 238 9.84 3.77 -11.76
C PHE A 238 11.23 4.41 -11.94
N ALA A 239 11.87 4.23 -13.11
CA ALA A 239 13.23 4.73 -13.38
C ALA A 239 13.38 6.24 -13.14
N ALA A 240 12.34 7.04 -13.38
CA ALA A 240 12.36 8.50 -13.15
C ALA A 240 12.21 8.88 -11.66
N CYS A 241 11.84 7.94 -10.79
CA CYS A 241 11.60 8.20 -9.36
C CYS A 241 11.84 6.96 -8.47
N PRO A 242 13.01 6.29 -8.56
CA PRO A 242 13.25 5.00 -7.89
C PRO A 242 13.17 5.10 -6.36
N GLY A 243 13.47 6.27 -5.80
CA GLY A 243 13.38 6.53 -4.37
C GLY A 243 11.94 6.66 -3.82
N ARG A 244 10.92 6.67 -4.70
CA ARG A 244 9.52 6.94 -4.34
C ARG A 244 8.63 5.71 -4.43
N VAL A 245 9.17 4.53 -4.77
CA VAL A 245 8.39 3.31 -4.98
C VAL A 245 8.45 2.36 -3.77
N MET A 246 7.30 1.78 -3.47
CA MET A 246 7.02 0.80 -2.44
C MET A 246 6.57 -0.51 -3.12
N PRO A 247 7.51 -1.38 -3.58
CA PRO A 247 7.15 -2.66 -4.17
C PRO A 247 6.52 -3.58 -3.13
N SER A 248 5.36 -4.17 -3.44
CA SER A 248 4.61 -4.99 -2.49
C SER A 248 4.51 -6.44 -2.96
N ALA A 249 4.93 -7.35 -2.08
CA ALA A 249 4.82 -8.79 -2.24
C ALA A 249 4.09 -9.40 -1.04
N SER A 250 3.31 -10.45 -1.27
CA SER A 250 2.55 -11.16 -0.23
C SER A 250 2.80 -12.67 -0.30
N ARG A 251 2.26 -13.35 -1.31
CA ARG A 251 2.28 -14.82 -1.40
C ARG A 251 3.69 -15.41 -1.34
N SER A 252 4.66 -14.83 -2.05
CA SER A 252 6.04 -15.30 -2.04
C SER A 252 6.69 -15.18 -0.65
N LEU A 253 6.35 -14.14 0.10
CA LEU A 253 6.87 -13.90 1.43
C LEU A 253 6.17 -14.73 2.51
N LEU A 254 4.90 -15.10 2.30
CA LEU A 254 4.11 -15.87 3.27
C LEU A 254 4.20 -17.40 3.04
N SER A 255 4.58 -17.84 1.83
CA SER A 255 4.62 -19.27 1.50
C SER A 255 5.53 -20.13 2.40
N PRO A 256 6.69 -19.66 2.91
CA PRO A 256 7.55 -20.47 3.76
C PRO A 256 7.08 -20.58 5.22
N GLY A 257 6.03 -19.85 5.63
CA GLY A 257 5.53 -19.89 6.99
C GLY A 257 4.83 -21.24 7.35
N PRO A 258 4.50 -21.44 8.63
CA PRO A 258 4.51 -20.45 9.72
C PRO A 258 5.86 -20.26 10.44
N ASP A 259 6.96 -20.83 9.95
CA ASP A 259 8.28 -20.66 10.56
C ASP A 259 8.77 -19.21 10.42
N ILE A 260 9.03 -18.56 11.56
CA ILE A 260 9.42 -17.15 11.62
C ILE A 260 10.78 -16.91 10.97
N GLY A 261 11.73 -17.86 11.12
CA GLY A 261 13.05 -17.77 10.50
C GLY A 261 12.94 -17.80 8.99
N ALA A 262 12.21 -18.76 8.44
CA ALA A 262 12.00 -18.89 7.00
C ALA A 262 11.25 -17.67 6.40
N LEU A 263 10.30 -17.11 7.15
CA LEU A 263 9.60 -15.87 6.76
C LEU A 263 10.55 -14.67 6.70
N ARG A 264 11.45 -14.52 7.70
CA ARG A 264 12.48 -13.46 7.72
C ARG A 264 13.47 -13.61 6.59
N ASP A 265 13.93 -14.82 6.31
CA ASP A 265 14.89 -15.11 5.23
C ASP A 265 14.30 -14.72 3.86
N ALA A 266 13.06 -15.13 3.58
CA ALA A 266 12.36 -14.75 2.35
C ALA A 266 12.20 -13.24 2.19
N ALA A 267 11.88 -12.53 3.28
CA ALA A 267 11.75 -11.07 3.25
C ALA A 267 13.10 -10.37 3.09
N ALA A 268 14.16 -10.89 3.71
CA ALA A 268 15.51 -10.36 3.58
C ALA A 268 16.05 -10.53 2.16
N GLU A 269 15.85 -11.71 1.54
CA GLU A 269 16.26 -12.01 0.18
C GLU A 269 15.57 -11.08 -0.83
N LEU A 270 14.25 -11.02 -0.81
CA LEU A 270 13.49 -10.15 -1.72
C LEU A 270 13.78 -8.66 -1.45
N GLY A 271 13.95 -8.27 -0.19
CA GLY A 271 14.35 -6.93 0.20
C GLY A 271 15.73 -6.53 -0.35
N ALA A 272 16.69 -7.46 -0.37
CA ALA A 272 18.02 -7.23 -0.97
C ALA A 272 17.91 -7.06 -2.50
N GLU A 273 17.08 -7.88 -3.17
CA GLU A 273 16.83 -7.77 -4.60
C GLU A 273 16.29 -6.37 -4.96
N PHE A 274 15.30 -5.87 -4.22
CA PHE A 274 14.75 -4.53 -4.46
C PHE A 274 15.72 -3.40 -4.10
N ARG A 275 16.55 -3.56 -3.08
CA ARG A 275 17.64 -2.59 -2.82
C ARG A 275 18.60 -2.50 -3.99
N ALA A 276 18.99 -3.63 -4.55
CA ALA A 276 19.89 -3.66 -5.71
C ALA A 276 19.26 -3.05 -6.97
N ALA A 277 17.95 -3.27 -7.19
CA ALA A 277 17.25 -2.81 -8.38
C ALA A 277 16.87 -1.32 -8.34
N LEU A 278 16.68 -0.73 -7.16
CA LEU A 278 16.13 0.62 -6.98
C LEU A 278 17.13 1.62 -6.34
N GLY A 279 18.30 1.17 -5.96
CA GLY A 279 19.34 2.02 -5.36
C GLY A 279 19.11 2.24 -3.86
#